data_9d4da1c377ca86adcd7d0d33376db776
#
_entry.id   9d4da1c377ca86adcd7d0d33376db776
#
_cell.length_a   1.000
_cell.length_b   1.000
_cell.length_c   1.000
_cell.angle_alpha   90.00
_cell.angle_beta   90.00
_cell.angle_gamma   90.00
#
_symmetry.space_group_name_H-M   'P 1'
#
loop_
_entity.id
_entity.type
_entity.pdbx_description
1 polymer ?
#
loop_
_entity_poly.entity_id
_entity_poly.type
_entity_poly.pdbx_seq_one_letter_code
_entity_poly.pdbx_strand_id
1 'polypeptide(L)'
;KSDGFGGPLKVAVSVDPDGTVVNAVVVEHRETPSWFEKVMKSPLLRSMKGKSYKDPFEIDGDVDGITGATYTTRAVIQSIKEASRETALNELNLPKLDQKPAEFQLGYPELVLVLLLMTGVFGIKYTSGKTKKRLRWLLMLSGLVVIGFILNHPLTLVDINKFLMGYWPDLHYQLYWYLLIFGVL
;
A
#
# COMPACT_ATOMS: atom_id res chain seq x y z
N LYS A 1 2.89 12.66 6.80
CA LYS A 1 2.71 11.65 7.85
C LYS A 1 2.05 10.43 7.24
N SER A 2 2.71 9.30 7.26
CA SER A 2 2.16 8.04 6.74
C SER A 2 2.28 6.91 7.76
N ASP A 3 1.58 5.81 7.53
CA ASP A 3 1.54 4.67 8.43
C ASP A 3 2.57 3.62 8.02
N GLY A 4 3.51 3.35 8.92
CA GLY A 4 4.43 2.24 8.82
C GLY A 4 3.85 0.92 9.33
N PHE A 5 4.72 -0.06 9.57
CA PHE A 5 4.31 -1.35 10.13
C PHE A 5 3.85 -1.23 11.59
N GLY A 6 4.57 -0.48 12.40
CA GLY A 6 4.28 -0.29 13.83
C GLY A 6 3.36 0.89 14.15
N GLY A 7 2.98 1.68 13.17
CA GLY A 7 2.11 2.84 13.31
C GLY A 7 2.60 4.10 12.61
N PRO A 8 2.09 5.26 13.01
CA PRO A 8 2.38 6.51 12.32
C PRO A 8 3.86 6.91 12.44
N LEU A 9 4.39 7.40 11.31
CA LEU A 9 5.76 7.85 11.15
C LEU A 9 5.75 9.32 10.69
N LYS A 10 6.58 10.16 11.31
CA LYS A 10 6.75 11.56 10.94
C LYS A 10 8.13 11.78 10.35
N VAL A 11 8.18 12.44 9.21
CA VAL A 11 9.42 12.83 8.54
C VAL A 11 9.45 14.34 8.41
N ALA A 12 10.61 14.94 8.68
CA ALA A 12 10.90 16.32 8.32
C ALA A 12 11.68 16.30 6.99
N VAL A 13 11.25 17.13 6.06
CA VAL A 13 11.87 17.26 4.73
C VAL A 13 12.24 18.71 4.50
N SER A 14 13.44 18.94 4.03
CA SER A 14 13.87 20.26 3.52
C SER A 14 13.86 20.22 2.00
N VAL A 15 13.24 21.22 1.42
CA VAL A 15 13.04 21.36 -0.04
C VAL A 15 13.64 22.70 -0.45
N ASP A 16 14.35 22.74 -1.57
CA ASP A 16 14.86 23.98 -2.15
C ASP A 16 13.75 24.76 -2.90
N PRO A 17 14.01 26.00 -3.34
CA PRO A 17 13.02 26.79 -4.06
C PRO A 17 12.51 26.17 -5.38
N ASP A 18 13.27 25.24 -5.97
CA ASP A 18 12.91 24.54 -7.20
C ASP A 18 12.04 23.30 -6.93
N GLY A 19 11.78 23.01 -5.66
CA GLY A 19 10.98 21.86 -5.24
C GLY A 19 11.77 20.54 -5.18
N THR A 20 13.11 20.63 -5.06
CA THR A 20 13.99 19.46 -4.94
C THR A 20 14.27 19.13 -3.47
N VAL A 21 14.23 17.87 -3.12
CA VAL A 21 14.51 17.38 -1.77
C VAL A 21 16.00 17.54 -1.46
N VAL A 22 16.34 18.42 -0.53
CA VAL A 22 17.70 18.64 -0.06
C VAL A 22 18.07 17.65 1.03
N ASN A 23 17.16 17.41 1.98
CA ASN A 23 17.39 16.48 3.06
C ASN A 23 16.06 15.93 3.61
N ALA A 24 16.10 14.75 4.20
CA ALA A 24 14.98 14.16 4.91
C ALA A 24 15.47 13.45 6.18
N VAL A 25 14.73 13.61 7.27
CA VAL A 25 15.03 13.01 8.58
C VAL A 25 13.76 12.48 9.21
N VAL A 26 13.80 11.28 9.76
CA VAL A 26 12.70 10.73 10.55
C VAL A 26 12.73 11.35 11.94
N VAL A 27 11.64 12.03 12.32
CA VAL A 27 11.51 12.77 13.57
C VAL A 27 10.85 11.92 14.66
N GLU A 28 9.86 11.14 14.28
CA GLU A 28 9.10 10.30 15.20
C GLU A 28 8.64 9.03 14.48
N HIS A 29 8.70 7.90 15.17
CA HIS A 29 8.21 6.63 14.66
C HIS A 29 7.75 5.71 15.79
N ARG A 30 6.89 4.76 15.45
CA ARG A 30 6.46 3.65 16.33
C ARG A 30 6.84 2.29 15.73
N GLU A 31 7.80 2.29 14.82
CA GLU A 31 8.29 1.10 14.17
C GLU A 31 9.03 0.17 15.12
N THR A 32 9.01 -1.13 14.82
CA THR A 32 9.85 -2.11 15.51
C THR A 32 11.32 -1.73 15.34
N PRO A 33 12.11 -1.61 16.42
CA PRO A 33 13.48 -1.06 16.36
C PRO A 33 14.38 -1.74 15.33
N SER A 34 14.33 -3.07 15.20
CA SER A 34 15.15 -3.83 14.26
C SER A 34 14.84 -3.50 12.78
N TRP A 35 13.59 -3.31 12.44
CA TRP A 35 13.17 -2.94 11.09
C TRP A 35 13.49 -1.49 10.77
N PHE A 36 13.25 -0.61 11.72
CA PHE A 36 13.58 0.80 11.61
C PHE A 36 15.09 1.02 11.43
N GLU A 37 15.90 0.38 12.26
CA GLU A 37 17.35 0.47 12.18
C GLU A 37 17.88 -0.02 10.82
N LYS A 38 17.30 -1.09 10.27
CA LYS A 38 17.65 -1.59 8.94
C LYS A 38 17.36 -0.54 7.85
N VAL A 39 16.25 0.16 7.94
CA VAL A 39 15.91 1.25 7.01
C VAL A 39 16.85 2.43 7.16
N MET A 40 17.16 2.82 8.39
CA MET A 40 18.05 3.97 8.64
C MET A 40 19.50 3.72 8.25
N LYS A 41 19.99 2.49 8.35
CA LYS A 41 21.35 2.09 7.89
C LYS A 41 21.45 1.96 6.36
N SER A 42 20.32 1.88 5.67
CA SER A 42 20.30 1.77 4.22
C SER A 42 20.57 3.11 3.53
N PRO A 43 20.87 3.12 2.23
CA PRO A 43 21.03 4.35 1.47
C PRO A 43 19.72 5.10 1.20
N LEU A 44 18.55 4.62 1.68
CA LEU A 44 17.23 5.14 1.34
C LEU A 44 17.11 6.66 1.49
N LEU A 45 17.45 7.21 2.66
CA LEU A 45 17.35 8.66 2.88
C LEU A 45 18.33 9.47 1.99
N ARG A 46 19.46 8.87 1.63
CA ARG A 46 20.42 9.50 0.70
C ARG A 46 19.88 9.49 -0.73
N SER A 47 19.22 8.41 -1.15
CA SER A 47 18.65 8.32 -2.50
C SER A 47 17.46 9.27 -2.70
N MET A 48 16.85 9.76 -1.61
CA MET A 48 15.81 10.79 -1.68
C MET A 48 16.37 12.19 -2.00
N LYS A 49 17.65 12.46 -1.70
CA LYS A 49 18.26 13.75 -1.99
C LYS A 49 18.41 13.98 -3.49
N GLY A 50 18.04 15.15 -3.93
CA GLY A 50 18.05 15.52 -5.35
C GLY A 50 16.81 15.10 -6.13
N LYS A 51 15.84 14.41 -5.49
CA LYS A 51 14.56 14.11 -6.11
C LYS A 51 13.68 15.34 -6.13
N SER A 52 13.04 15.57 -7.27
CA SER A 52 12.05 16.62 -7.44
C SER A 52 10.68 16.20 -6.85
N TYR A 53 9.90 17.17 -6.37
CA TYR A 53 8.51 16.93 -5.98
C TYR A 53 7.66 16.30 -7.10
N LYS A 54 8.11 16.40 -8.37
CA LYS A 54 7.48 15.81 -9.55
C LYS A 54 7.76 14.33 -9.72
N ASP A 55 8.83 13.83 -9.11
CA ASP A 55 9.22 12.44 -9.27
C ASP A 55 8.16 11.47 -8.73
N PRO A 56 8.08 10.25 -9.25
CA PRO A 56 7.07 9.28 -8.86
C PRO A 56 7.25 8.77 -7.42
N PHE A 57 8.46 8.68 -6.92
CA PHE A 57 8.81 8.09 -5.61
C PHE A 57 8.26 6.66 -5.49
N GLU A 58 8.55 5.82 -6.47
CA GLU A 58 8.06 4.45 -6.54
C GLU A 58 9.16 3.46 -6.20
N ILE A 59 8.83 2.50 -5.31
CA ILE A 59 9.73 1.38 -4.98
C ILE A 59 9.90 0.52 -6.23
N ASP A 60 11.14 0.11 -6.48
CA ASP A 60 11.57 -0.67 -7.65
C ASP A 60 11.44 0.11 -8.99
N GLY A 61 11.06 1.39 -8.94
CA GLY A 61 11.07 2.32 -10.06
C GLY A 61 12.25 3.28 -9.94
N ASP A 62 12.08 4.31 -9.16
CA ASP A 62 13.08 5.38 -8.94
C ASP A 62 13.68 5.37 -7.52
N VAL A 63 13.25 4.42 -6.67
CA VAL A 63 13.75 4.22 -5.31
C VAL A 63 13.96 2.73 -5.03
N ASP A 64 15.11 2.39 -4.48
CA ASP A 64 15.41 1.00 -4.10
C ASP A 64 14.60 0.56 -2.86
N GLY A 65 13.92 -0.57 -2.99
CA GLY A 65 13.22 -1.22 -1.89
C GLY A 65 14.16 -1.92 -0.91
N ILE A 66 13.79 -1.99 0.37
CA ILE A 66 14.57 -2.70 1.39
C ILE A 66 13.88 -4.01 1.74
N THR A 67 14.48 -5.11 1.31
CA THR A 67 13.96 -6.46 1.56
C THR A 67 13.77 -6.72 3.05
N GLY A 68 12.55 -7.14 3.42
CA GLY A 68 12.16 -7.44 4.80
C GLY A 68 11.80 -6.21 5.65
N ALA A 69 11.84 -4.98 5.10
CA ALA A 69 11.37 -3.75 5.74
C ALA A 69 10.48 -2.92 4.80
N THR A 70 9.77 -3.55 3.89
CA THR A 70 9.02 -2.91 2.79
C THR A 70 7.96 -1.92 3.29
N TYR A 71 7.23 -2.26 4.36
CA TYR A 71 6.21 -1.36 4.92
C TYR A 71 6.82 -0.08 5.48
N THR A 72 7.87 -0.18 6.29
CA THR A 72 8.58 0.98 6.85
C THR A 72 9.21 1.81 5.74
N THR A 73 9.84 1.16 4.74
CA THR A 73 10.41 1.82 3.56
C THR A 73 9.34 2.62 2.82
N ARG A 74 8.20 2.00 2.53
CA ARG A 74 7.07 2.65 1.84
C ARG A 74 6.55 3.85 2.64
N ALA A 75 6.40 3.72 3.95
CA ALA A 75 5.95 4.79 4.82
C ALA A 75 6.91 6.00 4.81
N VAL A 76 8.21 5.76 4.84
CA VAL A 76 9.23 6.82 4.75
C VAL A 76 9.15 7.53 3.39
N ILE A 77 9.14 6.77 2.30
CA ILE A 77 9.05 7.31 0.92
C ILE A 77 7.78 8.14 0.75
N GLN A 78 6.63 7.60 1.16
CA GLN A 78 5.35 8.29 1.05
C GLN A 78 5.32 9.58 1.86
N SER A 79 5.85 9.57 3.09
CA SER A 79 5.95 10.78 3.91
C SER A 79 6.83 11.85 3.26
N ILE A 80 7.95 11.47 2.63
CA ILE A 80 8.83 12.41 1.92
C ILE A 80 8.12 12.97 0.68
N LYS A 81 7.48 12.10 -0.10
CA LYS A 81 6.68 12.48 -1.28
C LYS A 81 5.59 13.49 -0.94
N GLU A 82 4.78 13.20 0.08
CA GLU A 82 3.70 14.10 0.52
C GLU A 82 4.26 15.43 1.02
N ALA A 83 5.25 15.41 1.90
CA ALA A 83 5.84 16.62 2.45
C ALA A 83 6.49 17.49 1.37
N SER A 84 7.25 16.90 0.44
CA SER A 84 7.87 17.66 -0.65
C SER A 84 6.84 18.28 -1.59
N ARG A 85 5.77 17.56 -1.92
CA ARG A 85 4.67 18.06 -2.76
C ARG A 85 3.87 19.15 -2.05
N GLU A 86 3.53 18.95 -0.80
CA GLU A 86 2.81 19.93 0.00
C GLU A 86 3.59 21.25 0.13
N THR A 87 4.89 21.15 0.45
CA THR A 87 5.77 22.31 0.50
C THR A 87 5.89 23.01 -0.86
N ALA A 88 6.09 22.25 -1.93
CA ALA A 88 6.21 22.79 -3.29
C ALA A 88 4.94 23.54 -3.73
N LEU A 89 3.77 23.01 -3.42
CA LEU A 89 2.50 23.59 -3.84
C LEU A 89 2.04 24.74 -2.94
N ASN A 90 2.15 24.60 -1.63
CA ASN A 90 1.56 25.53 -0.67
C ASN A 90 2.51 26.65 -0.26
N GLU A 91 3.80 26.36 -0.12
CA GLU A 91 4.80 27.33 0.35
C GLU A 91 5.59 27.98 -0.80
N LEU A 92 5.95 27.19 -1.82
CA LEU A 92 6.75 27.66 -2.95
C LEU A 92 5.90 28.08 -4.15
N ASN A 93 4.57 27.86 -4.11
CA ASN A 93 3.64 28.16 -5.21
C ASN A 93 4.09 27.57 -6.57
N LEU A 94 4.72 26.41 -6.54
CA LEU A 94 5.15 25.72 -7.75
C LEU A 94 3.94 25.13 -8.50
N PRO A 95 4.05 24.89 -9.82
CA PRO A 95 2.93 24.38 -10.61
C PRO A 95 2.46 23.02 -10.10
N LYS A 96 1.12 22.88 -10.03
CA LYS A 96 0.51 21.60 -9.69
C LYS A 96 0.93 20.53 -10.67
N LEU A 97 1.24 19.36 -10.14
CA LEU A 97 1.43 18.18 -10.97
C LEU A 97 0.10 17.87 -11.67
N ASP A 98 0.15 17.69 -12.99
CA ASP A 98 -0.91 17.00 -13.71
C ASP A 98 -0.93 15.54 -13.21
N GLN A 99 -1.60 15.33 -12.07
CA GLN A 99 -1.91 13.98 -11.64
C GLN A 99 -2.86 13.42 -12.68
N LYS A 100 -2.37 12.48 -13.48
CA LYS A 100 -3.28 11.64 -14.25
C LYS A 100 -4.34 11.14 -13.27
N PRO A 101 -5.64 11.37 -13.55
CA PRO A 101 -6.68 10.83 -12.69
C PRO A 101 -6.38 9.35 -12.51
N ALA A 102 -6.54 8.86 -11.29
CA ALA A 102 -6.35 7.44 -11.00
C ALA A 102 -7.25 6.66 -11.98
N GLU A 103 -6.66 6.17 -13.05
CA GLU A 103 -7.38 5.33 -14.01
C GLU A 103 -7.86 4.12 -13.24
N PHE A 104 -9.16 3.89 -13.27
CA PHE A 104 -9.77 2.71 -12.74
C PHE A 104 -9.25 1.51 -13.56
N GLN A 105 -8.16 0.93 -13.12
CA GLN A 105 -7.57 -0.24 -13.76
C GLN A 105 -8.24 -1.48 -13.19
N LEU A 106 -9.12 -2.10 -13.99
CA LEU A 106 -9.55 -3.46 -13.76
C LEU A 106 -8.35 -4.37 -14.06
N GLY A 107 -7.64 -4.73 -13.00
CA GLY A 107 -6.52 -5.65 -13.10
C GLY A 107 -6.96 -7.11 -13.08
N TYR A 108 -6.02 -7.99 -13.33
CA TYR A 108 -6.21 -9.43 -13.20
C TYR A 108 -6.69 -9.85 -11.78
N PRO A 109 -6.22 -9.24 -10.67
CA PRO A 109 -6.67 -9.57 -9.32
C PRO A 109 -8.18 -9.37 -9.11
N GLU A 110 -8.72 -8.25 -9.58
CA GLU A 110 -10.14 -7.91 -9.44
C GLU A 110 -11.02 -8.87 -10.20
N LEU A 111 -10.64 -9.24 -11.42
CA LEU A 111 -11.36 -10.22 -12.22
C LEU A 111 -11.44 -11.58 -11.53
N VAL A 112 -10.33 -12.05 -10.97
CA VAL A 112 -10.29 -13.33 -10.24
C VAL A 112 -11.16 -13.30 -9.00
N LEU A 113 -11.16 -12.20 -8.23
CA LEU A 113 -12.02 -12.04 -7.06
C LEU A 113 -13.50 -12.03 -7.44
N VAL A 114 -13.89 -11.30 -8.47
CA VAL A 114 -15.26 -11.27 -8.97
C VAL A 114 -15.69 -12.68 -9.38
N LEU A 115 -14.84 -13.43 -10.07
CA LEU A 115 -15.13 -14.80 -10.50
C LEU A 115 -15.30 -15.75 -9.31
N LEU A 116 -14.45 -15.65 -8.29
CA LEU A 116 -14.56 -16.42 -7.05
C LEU A 116 -15.86 -16.09 -6.30
N LEU A 117 -16.20 -14.80 -6.18
CA LEU A 117 -17.43 -14.33 -5.54
C LEU A 117 -18.67 -14.84 -6.29
N MET A 118 -18.70 -14.68 -7.61
CA MET A 118 -19.82 -15.17 -8.45
C MET A 118 -19.98 -16.68 -8.31
N THR A 119 -18.89 -17.43 -8.39
CA THR A 119 -18.91 -18.89 -8.21
C THR A 119 -19.39 -19.28 -6.81
N GLY A 120 -19.01 -18.51 -5.79
CA GLY A 120 -19.47 -18.70 -4.40
C GLY A 120 -20.98 -18.50 -4.27
N VAL A 121 -21.48 -17.35 -4.69
CA VAL A 121 -22.91 -16.99 -4.57
C VAL A 121 -23.79 -17.93 -5.40
N PHE A 122 -23.49 -18.08 -6.69
CA PHE A 122 -24.30 -18.92 -7.59
C PHE A 122 -24.13 -20.41 -7.25
N GLY A 123 -22.92 -20.87 -7.00
CA GLY A 123 -22.66 -22.27 -6.67
C GLY A 123 -23.35 -22.70 -5.38
N ILE A 124 -23.33 -21.85 -4.33
CA ILE A 124 -24.02 -22.16 -3.07
C ILE A 124 -25.53 -22.14 -3.23
N LYS A 125 -26.07 -21.23 -4.07
CA LYS A 125 -27.50 -21.09 -4.29
C LYS A 125 -28.11 -22.28 -5.10
N TYR A 126 -27.39 -22.72 -6.13
CA TYR A 126 -27.92 -23.73 -7.07
C TYR A 126 -27.48 -25.17 -6.77
N THR A 127 -26.58 -25.37 -5.78
CA THR A 127 -26.05 -26.69 -5.45
C THR A 127 -26.59 -27.17 -4.11
N SER A 128 -26.94 -28.44 -3.99
CA SER A 128 -27.44 -29.02 -2.74
C SER A 128 -26.63 -30.25 -2.26
N GLY A 129 -26.79 -30.60 -0.99
CA GLY A 129 -26.25 -31.82 -0.40
C GLY A 129 -24.71 -31.88 -0.37
N LYS A 130 -24.16 -33.04 -0.71
CA LYS A 130 -22.71 -33.34 -0.64
C LYS A 130 -21.89 -32.47 -1.59
N THR A 131 -22.47 -32.07 -2.73
CA THR A 131 -21.81 -31.23 -3.73
C THR A 131 -21.61 -29.81 -3.21
N LYS A 132 -22.56 -29.28 -2.44
CA LYS A 132 -22.42 -27.95 -1.78
C LYS A 132 -21.23 -27.93 -0.80
N LYS A 133 -21.05 -29.01 -0.02
CA LYS A 133 -19.91 -29.10 0.91
C LYS A 133 -18.58 -29.16 0.17
N ARG A 134 -18.48 -29.93 -0.93
CA ARG A 134 -17.27 -30.00 -1.77
C ARG A 134 -16.96 -28.66 -2.43
N LEU A 135 -17.98 -27.97 -2.95
CA LEU A 135 -17.81 -26.67 -3.58
C LEU A 135 -17.28 -25.62 -2.59
N ARG A 136 -17.81 -25.58 -1.37
CA ARG A 136 -17.31 -24.69 -0.32
C ARG A 136 -15.84 -24.92 -0.01
N TRP A 137 -15.41 -26.20 0.13
CA TRP A 137 -14.00 -26.54 0.36
C TRP A 137 -13.12 -26.14 -0.81
N LEU A 138 -13.56 -26.36 -2.06
CA LEU A 138 -12.83 -25.96 -3.26
C LEU A 138 -12.69 -24.44 -3.34
N LEU A 139 -13.73 -23.68 -3.04
CA LEU A 139 -13.70 -22.22 -3.02
C LEU A 139 -12.77 -21.68 -1.92
N MET A 140 -12.80 -22.26 -0.73
CA MET A 140 -11.89 -21.88 0.35
C MET A 140 -10.43 -22.16 -0.03
N LEU A 141 -10.15 -23.34 -0.60
CA LEU A 141 -8.80 -23.71 -1.00
C LEU A 141 -8.31 -22.85 -2.17
N SER A 142 -9.15 -22.64 -3.19
CA SER A 142 -8.82 -21.78 -4.32
C SER A 142 -8.63 -20.33 -3.90
N GLY A 143 -9.47 -19.81 -3.01
CA GLY A 143 -9.31 -18.48 -2.43
C GLY A 143 -7.98 -18.34 -1.67
N LEU A 144 -7.63 -19.31 -0.83
CA LEU A 144 -6.36 -19.31 -0.11
C LEU A 144 -5.16 -19.33 -1.07
N VAL A 145 -5.18 -20.17 -2.09
CA VAL A 145 -4.09 -20.28 -3.05
C VAL A 145 -3.98 -19.02 -3.92
N VAL A 146 -5.10 -18.55 -4.45
CA VAL A 146 -5.10 -17.40 -5.37
C VAL A 146 -4.79 -16.11 -4.61
N ILE A 147 -5.50 -15.82 -3.54
CA ILE A 147 -5.35 -14.56 -2.78
C ILE A 147 -4.06 -14.58 -1.97
N GLY A 148 -3.76 -15.70 -1.29
CA GLY A 148 -2.60 -15.82 -0.40
C GLY A 148 -1.27 -15.98 -1.11
N PHE A 149 -1.20 -16.80 -2.16
CA PHE A 149 0.06 -17.15 -2.81
C PHE A 149 0.26 -16.50 -4.18
N ILE A 150 -0.78 -16.42 -5.03
CA ILE A 150 -0.63 -15.90 -6.39
C ILE A 150 -0.67 -14.37 -6.38
N LEU A 151 -1.69 -13.80 -5.74
CA LEU A 151 -1.84 -12.35 -5.66
C LEU A 151 -0.95 -11.72 -4.59
N ASN A 152 -0.47 -12.53 -3.64
CA ASN A 152 0.38 -12.10 -2.52
C ASN A 152 -0.17 -10.87 -1.76
N HIS A 153 -1.48 -10.75 -1.67
CA HIS A 153 -2.19 -9.71 -0.96
C HIS A 153 -3.16 -10.30 0.09
N PRO A 154 -2.66 -11.16 1.02
CA PRO A 154 -3.50 -11.66 2.09
C PRO A 154 -3.88 -10.51 3.02
N LEU A 155 -5.11 -10.55 3.54
CA LEU A 155 -5.49 -9.74 4.70
C LEU A 155 -4.56 -10.10 5.87
N THR A 156 -3.67 -9.19 6.21
CA THR A 156 -2.78 -9.39 7.34
C THR A 156 -3.42 -8.88 8.63
N LEU A 157 -2.97 -9.40 9.78
CA LEU A 157 -3.37 -8.88 11.09
C LEU A 157 -3.05 -7.39 11.24
N VAL A 158 -2.03 -6.92 10.52
CA VAL A 158 -1.64 -5.51 10.48
C VAL A 158 -2.72 -4.66 9.81
N ASP A 159 -3.30 -5.13 8.70
CA ASP A 159 -4.36 -4.42 7.98
C ASP A 159 -5.64 -4.38 8.82
N ILE A 160 -5.97 -5.48 9.49
CA ILE A 160 -7.10 -5.54 10.42
C ILE A 160 -6.91 -4.56 11.59
N ASN A 161 -5.71 -4.52 12.16
CA ASN A 161 -5.41 -3.62 13.29
C ASN A 161 -5.44 -2.14 12.86
N LYS A 162 -4.93 -1.81 11.68
CA LYS A 162 -5.04 -0.46 11.10
C LYS A 162 -6.49 -0.06 10.89
N PHE A 163 -7.31 -0.97 10.35
CA PHE A 163 -8.74 -0.74 10.17
C PHE A 163 -9.47 -0.49 11.49
N LEU A 164 -9.19 -1.27 12.53
CA LEU A 164 -9.74 -1.08 13.88
C LEU A 164 -9.31 0.25 14.52
N MET A 165 -8.14 0.76 14.18
CA MET A 165 -7.64 2.07 14.64
C MET A 165 -8.19 3.25 13.81
N GLY A 166 -9.08 3.01 12.84
CA GLY A 166 -9.66 4.02 11.97
C GLY A 166 -8.74 4.50 10.85
N TYR A 167 -7.64 3.81 10.61
CA TYR A 167 -6.77 4.08 9.47
C TYR A 167 -7.25 3.27 8.27
N TRP A 168 -7.71 3.98 7.25
CA TRP A 168 -8.03 3.34 5.98
C TRP A 168 -6.71 3.02 5.28
N PRO A 169 -6.43 1.77 4.93
CA PRO A 169 -5.17 1.42 4.27
C PRO A 169 -5.07 2.14 2.92
N ASP A 170 -3.88 2.69 2.64
CA ASP A 170 -3.53 3.21 1.32
C ASP A 170 -3.51 2.06 0.31
N LEU A 171 -4.60 1.90 -0.39
CA LEU A 171 -4.83 0.75 -1.24
C LEU A 171 -4.47 1.10 -2.67
N HIS A 172 -3.41 0.49 -3.14
CA HIS A 172 -3.04 0.54 -4.55
C HIS A 172 -4.18 0.00 -5.45
N TYR A 173 -5.06 -0.83 -4.86
CA TYR A 173 -6.25 -1.40 -5.47
C TYR A 173 -7.48 -1.22 -4.57
N GLN A 174 -8.08 -0.04 -4.58
CA GLN A 174 -9.28 0.23 -3.74
C GLN A 174 -10.41 -0.78 -4.00
N LEU A 175 -10.66 -1.14 -5.26
CA LEU A 175 -11.70 -2.08 -5.63
C LEU A 175 -11.47 -3.49 -5.05
N TYR A 176 -10.23 -3.96 -5.06
CA TYR A 176 -9.84 -5.25 -4.50
C TYR A 176 -10.30 -5.41 -3.05
N TRP A 177 -10.10 -4.41 -2.21
CA TRP A 177 -10.46 -4.43 -0.81
C TRP A 177 -11.96 -4.37 -0.57
N TYR A 178 -12.69 -3.56 -1.35
CA TYR A 178 -14.15 -3.54 -1.30
C TYR A 178 -14.73 -4.90 -1.63
N LEU A 179 -14.25 -5.58 -2.66
CA LEU A 179 -14.66 -6.90 -3.05
C LEU A 179 -14.33 -7.94 -1.97
N LEU A 180 -13.17 -7.81 -1.31
CA LEU A 180 -12.75 -8.73 -0.27
C LEU A 180 -13.60 -8.58 1.00
N ILE A 181 -13.90 -7.36 1.42
CA ILE A 181 -14.80 -7.06 2.55
C ILE A 181 -16.22 -7.57 2.24
N PHE A 182 -16.72 -7.32 1.03
CA PHE A 182 -18.02 -7.80 0.60
C PHE A 182 -18.11 -9.33 0.56
N GLY A 183 -17.01 -10.00 0.27
CA GLY A 183 -16.95 -11.47 0.25
C GLY A 183 -16.90 -12.12 1.64
N VAL A 184 -16.56 -11.35 2.69
CA VAL A 184 -16.54 -11.83 4.09
C VAL A 184 -17.88 -11.61 4.78
N LEU A 185 -18.68 -10.62 4.37
CA LEU A 185 -20.06 -10.37 4.85
C LEU A 185 -21.04 -11.32 4.21
#